data_4f660c8459c76a8d230f6e207de7216f
#
_entry.id   4f660c8459c76a8d230f6e207de7216f
#
_cell.length_a   1.000
_cell.length_b   1.000
_cell.length_c   1.000
_cell.angle_alpha   90.00
_cell.angle_beta   90.00
_cell.angle_gamma   90.00
#
_symmetry.space_group_name_H-M   'P 1'
#
loop_
_entity.id
_entity.type
_entity.pdbx_description
1 polymer ?
#
loop_
_entity_poly.entity_id
_entity_poly.type
_entity_poly.pdbx_seq_one_letter_code
_entity_poly.pdbx_strand_id
1 'polypeptide(L)'
;MVGSSGRVIAADVQPAMLAKVQRRVAQAGVQDRVELHQCGREHIGLSARVDFALAFWMVHEVPNAMALFAEMHETLKSDGKLLLVEPRFHVGRRDFENEMDAALEAKLKLLARPSVRLSYAALFAK
;
A
#
# COMPACT_ATOMS: atom_id res chain seq x y z
N MET A 1 13.02 -6.84 -1.52
CA MET A 1 13.63 -6.46 -0.22
C MET A 1 14.33 -5.11 -0.37
N VAL A 2 14.33 -4.28 0.68
CA VAL A 2 14.80 -2.88 0.61
C VAL A 2 16.31 -2.69 0.79
N GLY A 3 17.11 -3.74 0.78
CA GLY A 3 18.58 -3.65 0.95
C GLY A 3 19.02 -3.11 2.33
N SER A 4 20.31 -2.97 2.55
CA SER A 4 20.88 -2.55 3.85
C SER A 4 20.62 -1.07 4.19
N SER A 5 20.51 -0.20 3.20
CA SER A 5 20.24 1.23 3.35
C SER A 5 18.75 1.61 3.21
N GLY A 6 17.90 0.64 2.86
CA GLY A 6 16.48 0.88 2.63
C GLY A 6 15.70 1.13 3.92
N ARG A 7 14.66 1.96 3.82
CA ARG A 7 13.72 2.27 4.90
C ARG A 7 12.32 1.81 4.52
N VAL A 8 11.51 1.52 5.51
CA VAL A 8 10.10 1.14 5.37
C VAL A 8 9.27 2.09 6.21
N ILE A 9 8.20 2.62 5.63
CA ILE A 9 7.16 3.35 6.37
C ILE A 9 5.98 2.38 6.50
N ALA A 10 5.65 2.03 7.73
CA ALA A 10 4.48 1.21 8.05
C ALA A 10 3.33 2.14 8.42
N ALA A 11 2.33 2.21 7.54
CA ALA A 11 1.20 3.11 7.64
C ALA A 11 -0.08 2.33 8.00
N ASP A 12 -0.81 2.80 9.00
CA ASP A 12 -2.10 2.22 9.42
C ASP A 12 -2.96 3.29 10.11
N VAL A 13 -4.27 3.17 10.00
CA VAL A 13 -5.22 4.05 10.70
C VAL A 13 -5.37 3.66 12.18
N GLN A 14 -5.05 2.42 12.54
CA GLN A 14 -5.25 1.85 13.87
C GLN A 14 -3.96 1.92 14.70
N PRO A 15 -3.91 2.71 15.79
CA PRO A 15 -2.74 2.75 16.68
C PRO A 15 -2.35 1.38 17.25
N ALA A 16 -3.33 0.53 17.49
CA ALA A 16 -3.11 -0.82 18.00
C ALA A 16 -2.34 -1.71 17.02
N MET A 17 -2.54 -1.52 15.71
CA MET A 17 -1.79 -2.23 14.67
C MET A 17 -0.36 -1.71 14.57
N LEU A 18 -0.17 -0.40 14.62
CA LEU A 18 1.17 0.21 14.67
C LEU A 18 1.96 -0.25 15.90
N ALA A 19 1.32 -0.36 17.06
CA ALA A 19 1.94 -0.91 18.26
C ALA A 19 2.39 -2.38 18.10
N LYS A 20 1.64 -3.20 17.34
CA LYS A 20 2.06 -4.57 16.98
C LYS A 20 3.27 -4.56 16.05
N VAL A 21 3.29 -3.68 15.05
CA VAL A 21 4.45 -3.51 14.16
C VAL A 21 5.66 -3.08 14.97
N GLN A 22 5.54 -2.08 15.85
CA GLN A 22 6.62 -1.61 16.71
C GLN A 22 7.27 -2.74 17.50
N ARG A 23 6.46 -3.60 18.13
CA ARG A 23 6.98 -4.77 18.87
C ARG A 23 7.74 -5.74 17.96
N ARG A 24 7.21 -6.02 16.78
CA ARG A 24 7.85 -6.94 15.83
C ARG A 24 9.15 -6.40 15.27
N VAL A 25 9.23 -5.12 14.93
CA VAL A 25 10.46 -4.50 14.42
C VAL A 25 11.54 -4.42 15.51
N ALA A 26 11.15 -4.18 16.77
CA ALA A 26 12.07 -4.22 17.92
C ALA A 26 12.63 -5.63 18.13
N GLN A 27 11.77 -6.67 18.10
CA GLN A 27 12.20 -8.08 18.20
C GLN A 27 13.12 -8.49 17.06
N ALA A 28 12.93 -7.94 15.87
CA ALA A 28 13.77 -8.20 14.69
C ALA A 28 15.04 -7.36 14.65
N GLY A 29 15.23 -6.39 15.56
CA GLY A 29 16.39 -5.50 15.58
C GLY A 29 16.48 -4.55 14.39
N VAL A 30 15.33 -4.14 13.83
CA VAL A 30 15.26 -3.29 12.61
C VAL A 30 14.51 -1.98 12.85
N GLN A 31 14.35 -1.56 14.10
CA GLN A 31 13.59 -0.37 14.47
C GLN A 31 14.13 0.91 13.84
N ASP A 32 15.43 1.03 13.62
CA ASP A 32 16.06 2.20 13.01
C ASP A 32 15.75 2.35 11.50
N ARG A 33 15.11 1.32 10.92
CA ARG A 33 14.80 1.24 9.49
C ARG A 33 13.31 1.25 9.20
N VAL A 34 12.46 1.22 10.23
CA VAL A 34 11.02 1.21 10.11
C VAL A 34 10.43 2.41 10.82
N GLU A 35 9.84 3.29 10.06
CA GLU A 35 9.06 4.42 10.54
C GLU A 35 7.60 4.00 10.67
N LEU A 36 6.94 4.38 11.77
CA LEU A 36 5.51 4.15 11.97
C LEU A 36 4.76 5.44 11.65
N HIS A 37 3.77 5.34 10.78
CA HIS A 37 2.95 6.47 10.36
C HIS A 37 1.48 6.18 10.61
N GLN A 38 0.83 7.00 11.45
CA GLN A 38 -0.61 6.87 11.65
C GLN A 38 -1.36 7.69 10.60
N CYS A 39 -2.14 6.99 9.77
CA CYS A 39 -3.01 7.58 8.78
C CYS A 39 -4.29 8.14 9.39
N GLY A 40 -4.90 9.12 8.73
CA GLY A 40 -6.31 9.43 8.91
C GLY A 40 -7.19 8.40 8.22
N ARG A 41 -8.50 8.47 8.45
CA ARG A 41 -9.47 7.57 7.80
C ARG A 41 -9.62 7.79 6.30
N GLU A 42 -9.38 9.01 5.85
CA GLU A 42 -9.58 9.44 4.46
C GLU A 42 -8.28 9.89 3.79
N HIS A 43 -7.18 9.94 4.55
CA HIS A 43 -5.89 10.45 4.07
C HIS A 43 -4.74 9.61 4.62
N ILE A 44 -3.82 9.25 3.75
CA ILE A 44 -2.53 8.68 4.17
C ILE A 44 -1.73 9.74 4.93
N GLY A 45 -1.70 10.97 4.41
CA GLY A 45 -1.03 12.11 5.03
C GLY A 45 0.49 11.97 5.06
N LEU A 46 1.08 11.24 4.11
CA LEU A 46 2.52 11.02 4.05
C LEU A 46 3.19 12.10 3.20
N SER A 47 4.12 12.86 3.78
CA SER A 47 4.89 13.87 3.06
C SER A 47 6.11 13.30 2.32
N ALA A 48 6.61 12.14 2.74
CA ALA A 48 7.74 11.48 2.11
C ALA A 48 7.37 10.84 0.77
N ARG A 49 8.29 10.88 -0.21
CA ARG A 49 8.14 10.14 -1.47
C ARG A 49 8.82 8.79 -1.39
N VAL A 50 8.14 7.76 -1.90
CA VAL A 50 8.59 6.37 -1.82
C VAL A 50 8.88 5.79 -3.21
N ASP A 51 9.81 4.84 -3.27
CA ASP A 51 10.14 4.10 -4.48
C ASP A 51 9.12 2.99 -4.75
N PHE A 52 8.51 2.47 -3.68
CA PHE A 52 7.56 1.38 -3.75
C PHE A 52 6.50 1.50 -2.66
N ALA A 53 5.25 1.32 -3.03
CA ALA A 53 4.12 1.21 -2.12
C ALA A 53 3.49 -0.18 -2.22
N LEU A 54 3.04 -0.72 -1.09
CA LEU A 54 2.34 -1.98 -0.99
C LEU A 54 0.99 -1.74 -0.30
N ALA A 55 -0.10 -1.94 -1.02
CA ALA A 55 -1.46 -2.03 -0.48
C ALA A 55 -1.84 -3.51 -0.40
N PHE A 56 -1.83 -4.08 0.81
CA PHE A 56 -2.02 -5.50 1.00
C PHE A 56 -3.24 -5.77 1.90
N TRP A 57 -4.31 -6.29 1.29
CA TRP A 57 -5.55 -6.68 1.95
C TRP A 57 -6.20 -5.52 2.73
N MET A 58 -6.27 -4.33 2.12
CA MET A 58 -6.75 -3.16 2.83
C MET A 58 -7.63 -2.20 1.99
N VAL A 59 -7.52 -2.23 0.66
CA VAL A 59 -8.23 -1.24 -0.18
C VAL A 59 -9.74 -1.44 -0.10
N HIS A 60 -10.21 -2.67 0.01
CA HIS A 60 -11.63 -3.00 0.18
C HIS A 60 -12.25 -2.44 1.48
N GLU A 61 -11.44 -2.03 2.45
CA GLU A 61 -11.90 -1.40 3.70
C GLU A 61 -11.96 0.13 3.62
N VAL A 62 -11.44 0.72 2.52
CA VAL A 62 -11.33 2.17 2.37
C VAL A 62 -12.62 2.75 1.76
N PRO A 63 -13.20 3.80 2.36
CA PRO A 63 -14.44 4.39 1.85
C PRO A 63 -14.34 4.96 0.43
N ASN A 64 -13.16 5.46 0.04
CA ASN A 64 -12.92 6.07 -1.27
C ASN A 64 -11.57 5.60 -1.84
N ALA A 65 -11.61 4.50 -2.60
CA ALA A 65 -10.43 3.92 -3.24
C ALA A 65 -9.77 4.88 -4.24
N MET A 66 -10.55 5.68 -4.97
CA MET A 66 -10.04 6.65 -5.94
C MET A 66 -9.19 7.73 -5.26
N ALA A 67 -9.67 8.30 -4.15
CA ALA A 67 -8.91 9.28 -3.37
C ALA A 67 -7.63 8.67 -2.79
N LEU A 68 -7.70 7.44 -2.28
CA LEU A 68 -6.54 6.69 -1.80
C LEU A 68 -5.48 6.51 -2.90
N PHE A 69 -5.87 6.07 -4.10
CA PHE A 69 -4.93 5.87 -5.20
C PHE A 69 -4.36 7.19 -5.74
N ALA A 70 -5.14 8.28 -5.74
CA ALA A 70 -4.64 9.61 -6.09
C ALA A 70 -3.55 10.05 -5.11
N GLU A 71 -3.74 9.86 -3.81
CA GLU A 71 -2.74 10.18 -2.80
C GLU A 71 -1.52 9.25 -2.89
N MET A 72 -1.71 7.95 -3.15
CA MET A 72 -0.60 7.02 -3.43
C MET A 72 0.20 7.44 -4.66
N HIS A 73 -0.47 7.87 -5.73
CA HIS A 73 0.20 8.39 -6.93
C HIS A 73 1.09 9.59 -6.57
N GLU A 74 0.61 10.54 -5.76
CA GLU A 74 1.41 11.69 -5.32
C GLU A 74 2.59 11.26 -4.42
N THR A 75 2.39 10.26 -3.57
CA THR A 75 3.41 9.74 -2.67
C THR A 75 4.52 8.96 -3.40
N LEU A 76 4.24 8.38 -4.56
CA LEU A 76 5.26 7.69 -5.35
C LEU A 76 6.23 8.68 -6.02
N LYS A 77 7.51 8.30 -6.11
CA LYS A 77 8.49 8.95 -7.00
C LYS A 77 8.12 8.72 -8.47
N SER A 78 8.76 9.44 -9.39
CA SER A 78 8.46 9.37 -10.84
C SER A 78 8.56 7.98 -11.46
N ASP A 79 9.44 7.13 -10.94
CA ASP A 79 9.65 5.72 -11.33
C ASP A 79 9.12 4.74 -10.28
N GLY A 80 8.38 5.25 -9.30
CA GLY A 80 7.80 4.49 -8.21
C GLY A 80 6.72 3.52 -8.66
N LYS A 81 6.53 2.46 -7.88
CA LYS A 81 5.57 1.39 -8.18
C LYS A 81 4.64 1.14 -7.02
N LEU A 82 3.42 0.76 -7.32
CA LEU A 82 2.41 0.29 -6.36
C LEU A 82 2.08 -1.17 -6.66
N LEU A 83 2.16 -2.02 -5.65
CA LEU A 83 1.60 -3.37 -5.69
C LEU A 83 0.30 -3.40 -4.87
N LEU A 84 -0.81 -3.56 -5.58
CA LEU A 84 -2.13 -3.81 -5.00
C LEU A 84 -2.34 -5.32 -4.86
N VAL A 85 -2.75 -5.78 -3.69
CA VAL A 85 -3.05 -7.19 -3.41
C VAL A 85 -4.32 -7.27 -2.58
N GLU A 86 -5.34 -7.99 -3.08
CA GLU A 86 -6.62 -8.16 -2.39
C GLU A 86 -7.01 -9.64 -2.21
N PRO A 87 -7.59 -10.03 -1.07
CA PRO A 87 -7.87 -11.43 -0.74
C PRO A 87 -9.10 -11.94 -1.52
N ARG A 88 -8.98 -13.05 -2.23
CA ARG A 88 -10.08 -13.66 -3.04
C ARG A 88 -11.26 -14.15 -2.21
N PHE A 89 -11.07 -14.34 -0.92
CA PHE A 89 -12.12 -14.79 0.00
C PHE A 89 -12.97 -13.64 0.56
N HIS A 90 -12.52 -12.37 0.40
CA HIS A 90 -13.26 -11.16 0.78
C HIS A 90 -13.66 -10.31 -0.42
N VAL A 91 -12.78 -10.23 -1.42
CA VAL A 91 -12.96 -9.36 -2.60
C VAL A 91 -13.33 -10.22 -3.80
N GLY A 92 -14.46 -9.95 -4.42
CA GLY A 92 -14.85 -10.56 -5.67
C GLY A 92 -14.01 -10.05 -6.84
N ARG A 93 -14.00 -10.82 -7.96
CA ARG A 93 -13.27 -10.40 -9.16
C ARG A 93 -13.73 -9.02 -9.66
N ARG A 94 -15.04 -8.78 -9.65
CA ARG A 94 -15.63 -7.51 -10.11
C ARG A 94 -15.20 -6.34 -9.23
N ASP A 95 -15.16 -6.54 -7.92
CA ASP A 95 -14.76 -5.50 -6.98
C ASP A 95 -13.29 -5.16 -7.16
N PHE A 96 -12.43 -6.16 -7.35
CA PHE A 96 -11.03 -5.95 -7.67
C PHE A 96 -10.82 -5.21 -9.01
N GLU A 97 -11.61 -5.53 -10.05
CA GLU A 97 -11.56 -4.76 -11.31
C GLU A 97 -11.99 -3.29 -11.10
N ASN A 98 -13.00 -3.03 -10.27
CA ASN A 98 -13.40 -1.66 -9.91
C ASN A 98 -12.28 -0.91 -9.17
N GLU A 99 -11.56 -1.57 -8.26
CA GLU A 99 -10.38 -0.99 -7.60
C GLU A 99 -9.26 -0.68 -8.62
N MET A 100 -9.04 -1.56 -9.58
CA MET A 100 -8.07 -1.33 -10.65
C MET A 100 -8.48 -0.14 -11.53
N ASP A 101 -9.75 -0.02 -11.88
CA ASP A 101 -10.27 1.13 -12.64
C ASP A 101 -10.05 2.44 -11.87
N ALA A 102 -10.32 2.46 -10.55
CA ALA A 102 -10.03 3.61 -9.70
C ALA A 102 -8.53 3.97 -9.67
N ALA A 103 -7.64 2.97 -9.66
CA ALA A 103 -6.20 3.20 -9.75
C ALA A 103 -5.77 3.80 -11.10
N LEU A 104 -6.37 3.34 -12.21
CA LEU A 104 -6.13 3.88 -13.55
C LEU A 104 -6.65 5.33 -13.68
N GLU A 105 -7.84 5.63 -13.15
CA GLU A 105 -8.38 6.98 -13.09
C GLU A 105 -7.49 7.93 -12.27
N ALA A 106 -6.87 7.42 -11.21
CA ALA A 106 -5.86 8.13 -10.42
C ALA A 106 -4.50 8.26 -11.12
N LYS A 107 -4.43 7.98 -12.44
CA LYS A 107 -3.25 8.09 -13.32
C LYS A 107 -2.14 7.07 -13.07
N LEU A 108 -2.37 6.05 -12.27
CA LEU A 108 -1.47 4.92 -12.17
C LEU A 108 -1.55 4.08 -13.46
N LYS A 109 -0.44 3.50 -13.89
CA LYS A 109 -0.34 2.72 -15.14
C LYS A 109 -0.15 1.25 -14.80
N LEU A 110 -1.06 0.39 -15.24
CA LEU A 110 -0.94 -1.06 -15.03
C LEU A 110 0.29 -1.60 -15.78
N LEU A 111 1.17 -2.27 -15.04
CA LEU A 111 2.36 -2.94 -15.58
C LEU A 111 2.16 -4.46 -15.72
N ALA A 112 1.57 -5.09 -14.70
CA ALA A 112 1.43 -6.53 -14.65
C ALA A 112 0.33 -6.97 -13.67
N ARG A 113 -0.11 -8.22 -13.81
CA ARG A 113 -0.98 -8.91 -12.83
C ARG A 113 -0.20 -10.11 -12.27
N PRO A 114 0.64 -9.90 -11.23
CA PRO A 114 1.43 -10.98 -10.66
C PRO A 114 0.53 -12.01 -9.95
N SER A 115 0.99 -13.25 -9.92
CA SER A 115 0.31 -14.30 -9.16
C SER A 115 0.71 -14.22 -7.69
N VAL A 116 -0.27 -13.96 -6.83
CA VAL A 116 -0.11 -13.99 -5.37
C VAL A 116 -1.09 -15.00 -4.80
N ARG A 117 -0.58 -15.89 -3.94
CA ARG A 117 -1.39 -16.98 -3.37
C ARG A 117 -2.65 -16.44 -2.69
N LEU A 118 -3.81 -17.03 -3.02
CA LEU A 118 -5.14 -16.69 -2.47
C LEU A 118 -5.56 -15.22 -2.68
N SER A 119 -4.92 -14.51 -3.60
CA SER A 119 -5.19 -13.10 -3.82
C SER A 119 -5.34 -12.76 -5.30
N TYR A 120 -6.00 -11.64 -5.58
CA TYR A 120 -5.82 -10.88 -6.80
C TYR A 120 -4.67 -9.91 -6.59
N ALA A 121 -3.90 -9.63 -7.63
CA ALA A 121 -2.81 -8.67 -7.54
C ALA A 121 -2.64 -7.89 -8.84
N ALA A 122 -2.26 -6.62 -8.71
CA ALA A 122 -1.93 -5.73 -9.81
C ALA A 122 -0.73 -4.86 -9.43
N LEU A 123 0.25 -4.77 -10.34
CA LEU A 123 1.41 -3.91 -10.21
C LEU A 123 1.22 -2.70 -11.12
N PHE A 124 1.34 -1.52 -10.54
CA PHE A 124 1.24 -0.25 -11.25
C PHE A 124 2.56 0.52 -11.20
N ALA A 125 2.79 1.37 -12.21
CA ALA A 125 3.74 2.48 -12.16
C ALA A 125 3.00 3.81 -11.95
N LYS A 126 3.73 4.78 -11.46
CA LYS A 126 3.31 6.19 -11.45
C LYS A 126 3.16 6.73 -12.87
#